data_6504bad5dd1e4c098b900ddaa0a556c0
#
_entry.id   6504bad5dd1e4c098b900ddaa0a556c0
#
_cell.length_a   1.000
_cell.length_b   1.000
_cell.length_c   1.000
_cell.angle_alpha   90.00
_cell.angle_beta   90.00
_cell.angle_gamma   90.00
#
_symmetry.space_group_name_H-M   'P 1'
#
loop_
_entity.id
_entity.type
_entity.pdbx_description
1 polymer ?
#
loop_
_entity_poly.entity_id
_entity_poly.type
_entity_poly.pdbx_seq_one_letter_code
_entity_poly.pdbx_strand_id
1 'polypeptide(L)'
;LDADAWRKALAGNPERRDYVLAVDYVLLDQIDLYLRRADGSVVHQVSGDQRPFQSRAYNYRAPNFLIRLDGGESVDLLLRVQSESSMQVPMTMYTEPAFLNQVRDAQFGIGIYYGMILALLLYNLILFASLRDANYLYYSTYVAGFGFVQYCLNGLAFEYLWPNSPRLANLAIP
;
A
#
# COMPACT_ATOMS: atom_id res chain seq x y z
N LEU A 1 11.37 -3.63 17.17
CA LEU A 1 11.33 -4.98 16.58
C LEU A 1 12.35 -5.81 17.34
N ASP A 2 11.88 -6.87 17.99
CA ASP A 2 12.75 -7.76 18.76
C ASP A 2 13.51 -8.67 17.78
N ALA A 3 14.79 -8.34 17.55
CA ALA A 3 15.66 -9.09 16.62
C ALA A 3 15.84 -10.57 17.04
N ASP A 4 15.72 -10.87 18.31
CA ASP A 4 15.90 -12.25 18.84
C ASP A 4 14.65 -13.10 18.63
N ALA A 5 13.45 -12.51 18.67
CA ALA A 5 12.22 -13.21 18.32
C ALA A 5 12.22 -13.64 16.85
N TRP A 6 12.75 -12.81 15.95
CA TRP A 6 12.90 -13.13 14.53
C TRP A 6 13.95 -14.21 14.28
N ARG A 7 15.11 -14.13 14.92
CA ARG A 7 16.14 -15.19 14.83
C ARG A 7 15.60 -16.55 15.27
N LYS A 8 14.82 -16.60 16.34
CA LYS A 8 14.20 -17.83 16.84
C LYS A 8 13.14 -18.40 15.90
N ALA A 9 12.33 -17.53 15.27
CA ALA A 9 11.33 -17.93 14.29
C ALA A 9 11.98 -18.47 13.00
N LEU A 10 13.12 -17.91 12.56
CA LEU A 10 13.86 -18.32 11.38
C LEU A 10 14.72 -19.59 11.61
N ALA A 11 15.30 -19.76 12.79
CA ALA A 11 16.17 -20.88 13.12
C ALA A 11 15.48 -22.25 13.19
N GLY A 12 14.16 -22.26 13.30
CA GLY A 12 13.36 -23.50 13.43
C GLY A 12 12.91 -24.13 12.12
N ASN A 13 13.26 -23.58 10.95
CA ASN A 13 12.73 -24.08 9.69
C ASN A 13 13.79 -24.25 8.59
N PRO A 14 14.09 -25.50 8.20
CA PRO A 14 15.12 -25.79 7.19
C PRO A 14 14.67 -25.53 5.74
N GLU A 15 13.40 -25.15 5.52
CA GLU A 15 12.88 -24.94 4.17
C GLU A 15 12.99 -23.47 3.75
N ARG A 16 13.21 -23.25 2.45
CA ARG A 16 13.14 -21.94 1.83
C ARG A 16 11.77 -21.30 2.09
N ARG A 17 11.75 -20.06 2.56
CA ARG A 17 10.50 -19.33 2.79
C ARG A 17 10.53 -17.97 2.12
N ASP A 18 9.37 -17.64 1.58
CA ASP A 18 9.10 -16.34 1.02
C ASP A 18 8.43 -15.46 2.09
N TYR A 19 9.05 -14.32 2.35
CA TYR A 19 8.53 -13.28 3.24
C TYR A 19 8.20 -12.04 2.44
N VAL A 20 7.22 -11.28 2.91
CA VAL A 20 6.85 -10.00 2.31
C VAL A 20 7.12 -8.89 3.34
N LEU A 21 8.02 -7.98 3.00
CA LEU A 21 8.21 -6.74 3.74
C LEU A 21 7.24 -5.72 3.17
N ALA A 22 6.23 -5.33 3.96
CA ALA A 22 5.30 -4.27 3.62
C ALA A 22 5.68 -2.98 4.34
N VAL A 23 5.58 -1.85 3.63
CA VAL A 23 5.72 -0.51 4.19
C VAL A 23 4.34 0.14 4.14
N ASP A 24 3.64 0.17 5.28
CA ASP A 24 2.23 0.57 5.38
C ASP A 24 2.05 2.10 5.31
N TYR A 25 2.80 2.75 4.42
CA TYR A 25 2.63 4.16 4.08
C TYR A 25 2.71 4.33 2.55
N VAL A 26 1.61 4.76 1.96
CA VAL A 26 1.37 4.71 0.51
C VAL A 26 2.07 5.83 -0.24
N LEU A 27 2.36 6.95 0.45
CA LEU A 27 2.82 8.22 -0.12
C LEU A 27 4.36 8.39 -0.10
N LEU A 28 5.11 7.29 -0.08
CA LEU A 28 6.57 7.35 -0.17
C LEU A 28 7.00 7.36 -1.63
N ASP A 29 7.78 8.37 -2.01
CA ASP A 29 8.21 8.61 -3.38
C ASP A 29 9.11 7.49 -3.90
N GLN A 30 10.15 7.13 -3.14
CA GLN A 30 11.08 6.08 -3.51
C GLN A 30 11.60 5.34 -2.28
N ILE A 31 11.56 4.01 -2.39
CA ILE A 31 12.11 3.09 -1.40
C ILE A 31 13.03 2.13 -2.12
N ASP A 32 14.31 2.17 -1.76
CA ASP A 32 15.32 1.23 -2.23
C ASP A 32 15.60 0.21 -1.12
N LEU A 33 15.32 -1.05 -1.37
CA LEU A 33 15.66 -2.17 -0.49
C LEU A 33 16.91 -2.88 -1.02
N TYR A 34 17.95 -2.96 -0.20
CA TYR A 34 19.14 -3.75 -0.46
C TYR A 34 19.15 -4.93 0.50
N LEU A 35 19.12 -6.13 -0.04
CA LEU A 35 19.25 -7.37 0.70
C LEU A 35 20.66 -7.90 0.47
N ARG A 36 21.51 -7.85 1.49
CA ARG A 36 22.87 -8.36 1.47
C ARG A 36 22.93 -9.72 2.15
N ARG A 37 23.42 -10.71 1.42
CA ARG A 37 23.61 -12.08 1.92
C ARG A 37 25.01 -12.27 2.49
N ALA A 38 25.19 -13.35 3.24
CA ALA A 38 26.48 -13.71 3.85
C ALA A 38 27.58 -13.99 2.81
N ASP A 39 27.22 -14.41 1.60
CA ASP A 39 28.14 -14.62 0.47
C ASP A 39 28.63 -13.32 -0.19
N GLY A 40 28.13 -12.16 0.30
CA GLY A 40 28.43 -10.84 -0.26
C GLY A 40 27.53 -10.43 -1.43
N SER A 41 26.63 -11.30 -1.90
CA SER A 41 25.65 -10.93 -2.93
C SER A 41 24.67 -9.90 -2.42
N VAL A 42 24.29 -8.94 -3.29
CA VAL A 42 23.33 -7.88 -2.98
C VAL A 42 22.20 -7.91 -3.98
N VAL A 43 20.98 -8.06 -3.49
CA VAL A 43 19.74 -7.93 -4.30
C VAL A 43 19.17 -6.56 -4.04
N HIS A 44 18.94 -5.78 -5.10
CA HIS A 44 18.34 -4.46 -5.04
C HIS A 44 16.93 -4.51 -5.60
N GLN A 45 15.95 -4.03 -4.81
CA GLN A 45 14.56 -3.87 -5.20
C GLN A 45 14.15 -2.42 -4.96
N VAL A 46 13.30 -1.89 -5.84
CA VAL A 46 12.83 -0.50 -5.75
C VAL A 46 11.30 -0.49 -5.78
N SER A 47 10.70 0.32 -4.92
CA SER A 47 9.27 0.57 -4.90
C SER A 47 9.00 2.04 -4.52
N GLY A 48 7.76 2.48 -4.63
CA GLY A 48 7.34 3.84 -4.32
C GLY A 48 6.27 4.34 -5.29
N ASP A 49 5.77 5.56 -5.07
CA ASP A 49 4.74 6.14 -5.92
C ASP A 49 5.31 6.82 -7.18
N GLN A 50 6.62 7.11 -7.20
CA GLN A 50 7.34 7.58 -8.41
C GLN A 50 7.69 6.44 -9.38
N ARG A 51 7.39 5.20 -9.04
CA ARG A 51 7.59 4.04 -9.91
C ARG A 51 6.26 3.49 -10.40
N PRO A 52 6.22 2.86 -11.59
CA PRO A 52 4.99 2.19 -12.06
C PRO A 52 4.45 1.23 -11.01
N PHE A 53 3.14 1.21 -10.83
CA PHE A 53 2.49 0.36 -9.81
C PHE A 53 2.90 -1.12 -9.92
N GLN A 54 3.09 -1.60 -11.14
CA GLN A 54 3.50 -2.97 -11.45
C GLN A 54 4.94 -3.32 -11.00
N SER A 55 5.74 -2.35 -10.54
CA SER A 55 7.08 -2.63 -9.98
C SER A 55 7.03 -3.26 -8.59
N ARG A 56 5.86 -3.29 -7.95
CA ARG A 56 5.63 -3.91 -6.64
C ARG A 56 5.64 -5.42 -6.74
N ALA A 57 6.12 -6.10 -5.70
CA ALA A 57 6.14 -7.56 -5.68
C ALA A 57 4.72 -8.17 -5.70
N TYR A 58 3.77 -7.51 -5.01
CA TYR A 58 2.35 -7.87 -5.01
C TYR A 58 1.52 -6.64 -5.36
N ASN A 59 0.42 -6.86 -6.10
CA ASN A 59 -0.54 -5.82 -6.43
C ASN A 59 -1.31 -5.38 -5.17
N TYR A 60 -0.73 -4.46 -4.45
CA TYR A 60 -1.30 -3.87 -3.24
C TYR A 60 -0.92 -2.39 -3.15
N ARG A 61 -1.83 -1.58 -2.64
CA ARG A 61 -1.70 -0.12 -2.55
C ARG A 61 -0.45 0.38 -1.80
N ALA A 62 0.04 -0.39 -0.82
CA ALA A 62 1.25 -0.07 -0.08
C ALA A 62 2.50 -0.68 -0.74
N PRO A 63 3.66 0.01 -0.72
CA PRO A 63 4.92 -0.54 -1.18
C PRO A 63 5.24 -1.87 -0.49
N ASN A 64 5.63 -2.88 -1.27
CA ASN A 64 5.95 -4.19 -0.74
C ASN A 64 7.10 -4.83 -1.52
N PHE A 65 7.87 -5.67 -0.83
CA PHE A 65 9.08 -6.33 -1.32
C PHE A 65 9.03 -7.81 -1.00
N LEU A 66 9.39 -8.64 -1.96
CA LEU A 66 9.51 -10.08 -1.75
C LEU A 66 10.94 -10.42 -1.30
N ILE A 67 11.04 -11.05 -0.12
CA ILE A 67 12.30 -11.47 0.48
C ILE A 67 12.31 -12.99 0.53
N ARG A 68 13.21 -13.61 -0.22
CA ARG A 68 13.40 -15.05 -0.26
C ARG A 68 14.59 -15.44 0.58
N LEU A 69 14.35 -16.23 1.63
CA LEU A 69 15.37 -16.70 2.56
C LEU A 69 15.44 -18.23 2.53
N ASP A 70 16.66 -18.74 2.49
CA ASP A 70 16.90 -20.15 2.70
C ASP A 70 16.94 -20.49 4.19
N GLY A 71 16.68 -21.75 4.56
CA GLY A 71 16.65 -22.17 5.97
C GLY A 71 17.96 -21.88 6.69
N GLY A 72 17.89 -21.12 7.79
CA GLY A 72 19.06 -20.73 8.59
C GLY A 72 19.91 -19.60 8.00
N GLU A 73 19.50 -19.02 6.84
CA GLU A 73 20.20 -17.89 6.23
C GLU A 73 20.04 -16.61 7.08
N SER A 74 21.14 -15.89 7.25
CA SER A 74 21.17 -14.54 7.82
C SER A 74 21.42 -13.52 6.72
N VAL A 75 20.58 -12.49 6.66
CA VAL A 75 20.69 -11.42 5.67
C VAL A 75 20.62 -10.06 6.36
N ASP A 76 21.34 -9.09 5.81
CA ASP A 76 21.21 -7.70 6.20
C ASP A 76 20.23 -6.99 5.26
N LEU A 77 19.22 -6.35 5.84
CA LEU A 77 18.27 -5.52 5.11
C LEU A 77 18.65 -4.05 5.32
N LEU A 78 18.97 -3.37 4.23
CA LEU A 78 19.25 -1.94 4.21
C LEU A 78 18.15 -1.25 3.42
N LEU A 79 17.45 -0.32 4.06
CA LEU A 79 16.38 0.46 3.45
C LEU A 79 16.83 1.89 3.30
N ARG A 80 16.79 2.41 2.05
CA ARG A 80 16.91 3.83 1.76
C ARG A 80 15.55 4.36 1.37
N VAL A 81 15.07 5.35 2.11
CA VAL A 81 13.79 6.01 1.82
C VAL A 81 14.04 7.45 1.42
N GLN A 82 13.40 7.89 0.36
CA GLN A 82 13.37 9.26 -0.09
C GLN A 82 11.92 9.67 -0.29
N SER A 83 11.51 10.79 0.31
CA SER A 83 10.16 11.32 0.17
C SER A 83 10.17 12.83 0.37
N GLU A 84 9.35 13.53 -0.41
CA GLU A 84 9.06 14.95 -0.23
C GLU A 84 7.90 15.17 0.76
N SER A 85 7.14 14.11 1.06
CA SER A 85 6.05 14.11 2.03
C SER A 85 6.52 13.71 3.43
N SER A 86 5.58 13.51 4.36
CA SER A 86 5.87 13.02 5.72
C SER A 86 6.61 11.68 5.68
N MET A 87 7.80 11.63 6.29
CA MET A 87 8.64 10.43 6.33
C MET A 87 8.18 9.50 7.46
N GLN A 88 7.13 8.74 7.21
CA GLN A 88 6.70 7.64 8.08
C GLN A 88 7.00 6.32 7.38
N VAL A 89 7.74 5.44 8.04
CA VAL A 89 8.17 4.16 7.48
C VAL A 89 7.74 3.01 8.40
N PRO A 90 6.43 2.79 8.59
CA PRO A 90 5.94 1.64 9.35
C PRO A 90 6.20 0.37 8.53
N MET A 91 7.11 -0.48 9.02
CA MET A 91 7.50 -1.71 8.35
C MET A 91 6.94 -2.91 9.09
N THR A 92 6.34 -3.82 8.35
CA THR A 92 5.88 -5.11 8.87
C THR A 92 6.34 -6.23 7.94
N MET A 93 6.91 -7.27 8.53
CA MET A 93 7.29 -8.47 7.79
C MET A 93 6.24 -9.56 8.00
N TYR A 94 5.73 -10.08 6.90
CA TYR A 94 4.73 -11.13 6.86
C TYR A 94 5.29 -12.39 6.21
N THR A 95 4.74 -13.55 6.55
CA THR A 95 4.77 -14.69 5.64
C THR A 95 3.81 -14.41 4.49
N GLU A 96 4.07 -14.97 3.31
CA GLU A 96 3.22 -14.73 2.14
C GLU A 96 1.72 -14.99 2.40
N PRO A 97 1.29 -16.11 3.04
CA PRO A 97 -0.12 -16.32 3.35
C PRO A 97 -0.71 -15.30 4.33
N ALA A 98 0.08 -14.86 5.32
CA ALA A 98 -0.36 -13.83 6.27
C ALA A 98 -0.53 -12.47 5.58
N PHE A 99 0.37 -12.12 4.65
CA PHE A 99 0.26 -10.90 3.85
C PHE A 99 -1.01 -10.91 3.00
N LEU A 100 -1.27 -12.00 2.28
CA LEU A 100 -2.48 -12.12 1.43
C LEU A 100 -3.77 -12.01 2.24
N ASN A 101 -3.82 -12.60 3.45
CA ASN A 101 -4.95 -12.43 4.35
C ASN A 101 -5.10 -10.97 4.80
N GLN A 102 -4.01 -10.32 5.20
CA GLN A 102 -4.01 -8.90 5.58
C GLN A 102 -4.50 -8.00 4.43
N VAL A 103 -4.04 -8.24 3.20
CA VAL A 103 -4.48 -7.52 2.01
C VAL A 103 -5.98 -7.69 1.80
N ARG A 104 -6.48 -8.92 1.87
CA ARG A 104 -7.91 -9.21 1.70
C ARG A 104 -8.77 -8.49 2.73
N ASP A 105 -8.37 -8.55 4.00
CA ASP A 105 -9.13 -7.95 5.10
C ASP A 105 -9.10 -6.41 5.02
N ALA A 106 -7.96 -5.83 4.65
CA ALA A 106 -7.84 -4.40 4.39
C ALA A 106 -8.69 -3.96 3.19
N GLN A 107 -8.68 -4.71 2.08
CA GLN A 107 -9.51 -4.41 0.90
C GLN A 107 -11.01 -4.53 1.21
N PHE A 108 -11.41 -5.51 2.03
CA PHE A 108 -12.80 -5.65 2.47
C PHE A 108 -13.26 -4.44 3.28
N GLY A 109 -12.47 -4.00 4.27
CA GLY A 109 -12.76 -2.80 5.05
C GLY A 109 -12.86 -1.53 4.19
N ILE A 110 -11.94 -1.35 3.25
CA ILE A 110 -11.95 -0.26 2.28
C ILE A 110 -13.20 -0.33 1.39
N GLY A 111 -13.56 -1.53 0.91
CA GLY A 111 -14.75 -1.74 0.09
C GLY A 111 -16.04 -1.33 0.82
N ILE A 112 -16.18 -1.68 2.09
CA ILE A 112 -17.32 -1.25 2.93
C ILE A 112 -17.33 0.27 3.05
N TYR A 113 -16.19 0.90 3.35
CA TYR A 113 -16.09 2.35 3.50
C TYR A 113 -16.54 3.10 2.24
N TYR A 114 -15.99 2.75 1.07
CA TYR A 114 -16.40 3.41 -0.19
C TYR A 114 -17.80 3.01 -0.64
N GLY A 115 -18.27 1.81 -0.28
CA GLY A 115 -19.65 1.38 -0.48
C GLY A 115 -20.64 2.27 0.28
N MET A 116 -20.34 2.64 1.53
CA MET A 116 -21.16 3.58 2.31
C MET A 116 -21.15 4.99 1.71
N ILE A 117 -19.99 5.49 1.27
CA ILE A 117 -19.89 6.79 0.58
C ILE A 117 -20.75 6.79 -0.70
N LEU A 118 -20.67 5.74 -1.50
CA LEU A 118 -21.45 5.58 -2.72
C LEU A 118 -22.94 5.52 -2.44
N ALA A 119 -23.36 4.76 -1.44
CA ALA A 119 -24.77 4.68 -1.04
C ALA A 119 -25.31 6.04 -0.59
N LEU A 120 -24.53 6.79 0.20
CA LEU A 120 -24.90 8.14 0.63
C LEU A 120 -24.98 9.11 -0.56
N LEU A 121 -24.07 9.02 -1.50
CA LEU A 121 -24.06 9.82 -2.73
C LEU A 121 -25.32 9.55 -3.55
N LEU A 122 -25.59 8.27 -3.83
CA LEU A 122 -26.77 7.87 -4.61
C LEU A 122 -28.08 8.28 -3.93
N TYR A 123 -28.19 8.12 -2.61
CA TYR A 123 -29.34 8.56 -1.83
C TYR A 123 -29.62 10.06 -2.01
N ASN A 124 -28.59 10.90 -1.87
CA ASN A 124 -28.74 12.34 -2.02
C ASN A 124 -29.04 12.76 -3.47
N LEU A 125 -28.49 12.05 -4.48
CA LEU A 125 -28.84 12.27 -5.88
C LEU A 125 -30.32 11.92 -6.17
N ILE A 126 -30.85 10.86 -5.57
CA ILE A 126 -32.28 10.52 -5.70
C ILE A 126 -33.15 11.61 -5.06
N LEU A 127 -32.77 12.09 -3.87
CA LEU A 127 -33.49 13.21 -3.23
C LEU A 127 -33.44 14.48 -4.10
N PHE A 128 -32.30 14.81 -4.66
CA PHE A 128 -32.18 15.92 -5.62
C PHE A 128 -33.11 15.75 -6.81
N ALA A 129 -33.15 14.57 -7.43
CA ALA A 129 -34.02 14.29 -8.58
C ALA A 129 -35.53 14.40 -8.22
N SER A 130 -35.90 14.00 -7.00
CA SER A 130 -37.29 13.98 -6.52
C SER A 130 -37.75 15.35 -6.05
N LEU A 131 -36.95 16.04 -5.24
CA LEU A 131 -37.33 17.29 -4.58
C LEU A 131 -36.90 18.53 -5.38
N ARG A 132 -36.01 18.39 -6.36
CA ARG A 132 -35.41 19.47 -7.16
C ARG A 132 -34.77 20.58 -6.31
N ASP A 133 -34.33 20.26 -5.07
CA ASP A 133 -33.64 21.19 -4.19
C ASP A 133 -32.13 21.09 -4.40
N ALA A 134 -31.51 22.21 -4.79
CA ALA A 134 -30.08 22.29 -5.09
C ALA A 134 -29.15 21.94 -3.91
N ASN A 135 -29.65 22.03 -2.66
CA ASN A 135 -28.86 21.68 -1.48
C ASN A 135 -28.40 20.22 -1.52
N TYR A 136 -29.22 19.29 -2.01
CA TYR A 136 -28.82 17.90 -2.17
C TYR A 136 -27.74 17.70 -3.24
N LEU A 137 -27.75 18.51 -4.30
CA LEU A 137 -26.71 18.47 -5.31
C LEU A 137 -25.38 18.99 -4.76
N TYR A 138 -25.38 20.10 -4.02
CA TYR A 138 -24.18 20.64 -3.38
C TYR A 138 -23.59 19.64 -2.38
N TYR A 139 -24.43 19.01 -1.57
CA TYR A 139 -23.99 17.98 -0.65
C TYR A 139 -23.40 16.76 -1.36
N SER A 140 -24.04 16.30 -2.44
CA SER A 140 -23.53 15.20 -3.26
C SER A 140 -22.17 15.53 -3.87
N THR A 141 -21.99 16.74 -4.37
CA THR A 141 -20.72 17.20 -4.92
C THR A 141 -19.60 17.21 -3.85
N TYR A 142 -19.96 17.70 -2.65
CA TYR A 142 -19.03 17.69 -1.51
C TYR A 142 -18.61 16.27 -1.12
N VAL A 143 -19.57 15.36 -0.98
CA VAL A 143 -19.32 13.94 -0.60
C VAL A 143 -18.48 13.25 -1.68
N ALA A 144 -18.78 13.49 -2.96
CA ALA A 144 -18.01 12.95 -4.07
C ALA A 144 -16.56 13.46 -4.07
N GLY A 145 -16.37 14.78 -3.90
CA GLY A 145 -15.05 15.38 -3.80
C GLY A 145 -14.24 14.87 -2.63
N PHE A 146 -14.84 14.81 -1.44
CA PHE A 146 -14.21 14.25 -0.25
C PHE A 146 -13.82 12.79 -0.44
N GLY A 147 -14.75 11.97 -0.96
CA GLY A 147 -14.50 10.56 -1.26
C GLY A 147 -13.36 10.38 -2.26
N PHE A 148 -13.28 11.24 -3.28
CA PHE A 148 -12.21 11.20 -4.27
C PHE A 148 -10.84 11.57 -3.67
N VAL A 149 -10.76 12.61 -2.84
CA VAL A 149 -9.51 12.97 -2.13
C VAL A 149 -9.05 11.81 -1.26
N GLN A 150 -9.95 11.20 -0.50
CA GLN A 150 -9.63 10.02 0.31
C GLN A 150 -9.18 8.83 -0.55
N TYR A 151 -9.75 8.66 -1.74
CA TYR A 151 -9.37 7.63 -2.70
C TYR A 151 -7.93 7.82 -3.20
N CYS A 152 -7.53 9.07 -3.44
CA CYS A 152 -6.14 9.41 -3.78
C CYS A 152 -5.19 9.15 -2.60
N LEU A 153 -5.52 9.68 -1.41
CA LEU A 153 -4.69 9.54 -0.20
C LEU A 153 -4.51 8.09 0.24
N ASN A 154 -5.50 7.23 0.03
CA ASN A 154 -5.41 5.80 0.28
C ASN A 154 -4.60 5.03 -0.80
N GLY A 155 -4.12 5.69 -1.84
CA GLY A 155 -3.35 5.08 -2.92
C GLY A 155 -4.17 4.24 -3.90
N LEU A 156 -5.50 4.21 -3.75
CA LEU A 156 -6.39 3.46 -4.65
C LEU A 156 -6.46 4.10 -6.04
N ALA A 157 -6.36 5.41 -6.11
CA ALA A 157 -6.31 6.11 -7.37
C ALA A 157 -5.08 5.71 -8.19
N PHE A 158 -3.93 5.52 -7.54
CA PHE A 158 -2.73 5.02 -8.20
C PHE A 158 -2.87 3.55 -8.63
N GLU A 159 -3.53 2.72 -7.83
CA GLU A 159 -3.77 1.32 -8.15
C GLU A 159 -4.73 1.14 -9.33
N TYR A 160 -5.86 1.90 -9.38
CA TYR A 160 -6.96 1.63 -10.31
C TYR A 160 -7.13 2.65 -11.45
N LEU A 161 -6.82 3.93 -11.21
CA LEU A 161 -7.09 4.99 -12.20
C LEU A 161 -5.87 5.30 -13.09
N TRP A 162 -4.66 5.35 -12.51
CA TRP A 162 -3.45 5.70 -13.26
C TRP A 162 -2.21 4.89 -12.89
N PRO A 163 -2.25 3.53 -12.96
CA PRO A 163 -1.14 2.66 -12.52
C PRO A 163 0.17 2.89 -13.27
N ASN A 164 0.10 3.47 -14.47
CA ASN A 164 1.25 3.71 -15.32
C ASN A 164 1.70 5.19 -15.35
N SER A 165 1.09 6.05 -14.53
CA SER A 165 1.36 7.49 -14.55
C SER A 165 1.71 8.03 -13.16
N PRO A 166 2.94 7.80 -12.67
CA PRO A 166 3.40 8.28 -11.37
C PRO A 166 3.25 9.79 -11.18
N ARG A 167 3.40 10.56 -12.29
CA ARG A 167 3.24 12.03 -12.27
C ARG A 167 1.82 12.47 -11.88
N LEU A 168 0.79 11.72 -12.30
CA LEU A 168 -0.59 12.01 -11.91
C LEU A 168 -0.84 11.65 -10.45
N ALA A 169 -0.18 10.60 -9.92
CA ALA A 169 -0.25 10.26 -8.51
C ALA A 169 0.26 11.42 -7.65
N ASN A 170 1.45 11.95 -7.96
CA ASN A 170 2.05 13.07 -7.22
C ASN A 170 1.26 14.39 -7.38
N LEU A 171 0.62 14.63 -8.52
CA LEU A 171 -0.20 15.83 -8.71
C LEU A 171 -1.55 15.76 -7.97
N ALA A 172 -2.07 14.56 -7.74
CA ALA A 172 -3.35 14.36 -7.06
C ALA A 172 -3.24 14.41 -5.53
N ILE A 173 -2.01 14.44 -5.01
CA ILE A 173 -1.71 14.51 -3.56
C ILE A 173 -1.01 15.84 -3.32
N PRO A 174 -1.64 16.78 -2.58
CA PRO A 174 -1.06 18.08 -2.26
C PRO A 174 0.10 17.98 -1.27
#